data_56edc4b432a77a790e6f123bc032d4c3
#
_entry.id   56edc4b432a77a790e6f123bc032d4c3
#
_cell.length_a   1.000
_cell.length_b   1.000
_cell.length_c   1.000
_cell.angle_alpha   90.00
_cell.angle_beta   90.00
_cell.angle_gamma   90.00
#
_symmetry.space_group_name_H-M   'P 1'
#
loop_
_entity.id
_entity.type
_entity.pdbx_description
1 polymer ?
#
loop_
_entity_poly.entity_id
_entity_poly.type
_entity_poly.pdbx_seq_one_letter_code
_entity_poly.pdbx_strand_id
1 'polypeptide(L)'
;MHSRLRKGYAAVAVMAIAIALLIVSMTAPVASTTTDFSIFNSGWNGTSDLAVLTYNLGKFAPSFEVRSTGTGITVEQTDLTHVALDPIESALVIIGPTNTFTSAEGSHVGDFVRSGGVLLLADDFGAGNSLLERMGATTRFSGDLVMDLAYEKQPEFSVLFDIKQDPLTKNVSTLLLNYPSSLSINTATTEAIAQSSIASWLDANGNRVQEWGEERGPFPIVAREHMGLGEILLVSDPSIFINGMRQYMDNIVFANNTINQVCLARTAVYFDESHRKFLDPVSITMEFTGDVSTNAKAIMVSMALVLTLWISTNLVDRAFAWSKGKTVRGMARIIDATRQMLFKRKKETPPEPANVEEMFARLSKEHPEWRVGLLRYMLRQRERHRKLLEEK
;
A
#
# COMPACT_ATOMS: atom_id res chain seq x y z
N MET A 1 -1.85 28.90 48.17
CA MET A 1 -1.07 29.44 47.03
C MET A 1 -0.37 28.33 46.22
N HIS A 2 0.25 27.34 46.85
CA HIS A 2 1.00 26.27 46.15
C HIS A 2 0.18 25.32 45.28
N SER A 3 -1.09 25.03 45.59
CA SER A 3 -1.95 24.12 44.77
C SER A 3 -2.35 24.74 43.43
N ARG A 4 -2.54 26.07 43.36
CA ARG A 4 -2.91 26.78 42.12
C ARG A 4 -1.72 26.86 41.14
N LEU A 5 -0.51 27.07 41.65
CA LEU A 5 0.71 27.04 40.83
C LEU A 5 0.95 25.67 40.22
N ARG A 6 0.79 24.57 40.99
CA ARG A 6 0.91 23.18 40.46
C ARG A 6 -0.08 22.87 39.35
N LYS A 7 -1.34 23.34 39.45
CA LYS A 7 -2.35 23.13 38.39
C LYS A 7 -2.03 23.91 37.12
N GLY A 8 -1.49 25.14 37.24
CA GLY A 8 -1.04 25.92 36.10
C GLY A 8 0.14 25.27 35.37
N TYR A 9 1.14 24.77 36.07
CA TYR A 9 2.25 24.04 35.46
C TYR A 9 1.81 22.74 34.80
N ALA A 10 0.84 22.01 35.36
CA ALA A 10 0.29 20.81 34.74
C ALA A 10 -0.43 21.11 33.43
N ALA A 11 -1.22 22.21 33.36
CA ALA A 11 -1.89 22.62 32.13
C ALA A 11 -0.89 23.04 31.03
N VAL A 12 0.15 23.78 31.38
CA VAL A 12 1.22 24.16 30.45
C VAL A 12 1.98 22.93 29.97
N ALA A 13 2.28 21.98 30.86
CA ALA A 13 2.93 20.74 30.48
C ALA A 13 2.10 19.90 29.52
N VAL A 14 0.79 19.75 29.76
CA VAL A 14 -0.13 19.02 28.85
C VAL A 14 -0.21 19.72 27.49
N MET A 15 -0.28 21.05 27.46
CA MET A 15 -0.30 21.81 26.21
C MET A 15 1.02 21.69 25.45
N ALA A 16 2.17 21.74 26.15
CA ALA A 16 3.48 21.54 25.54
C ALA A 16 3.64 20.12 24.97
N ILE A 17 3.13 19.10 25.66
CA ILE A 17 3.12 17.72 25.19
C ILE A 17 2.21 17.59 23.96
N ALA A 18 1.02 18.19 23.96
CA ALA A 18 0.12 18.17 22.81
C ALA A 18 0.72 18.86 21.57
N ILE A 19 1.38 20.01 21.77
CA ILE A 19 2.09 20.72 20.69
C ILE A 19 3.29 19.90 20.22
N ALA A 20 4.06 19.29 21.13
CA ALA A 20 5.18 18.41 20.76
C ALA A 20 4.72 17.18 19.97
N LEU A 21 3.61 16.55 20.37
CA LEU A 21 3.01 15.43 19.63
C LEU A 21 2.52 15.86 18.24
N LEU A 22 1.94 17.05 18.11
CA LEU A 22 1.54 17.63 16.83
C LEU A 22 2.76 17.90 15.93
N ILE A 23 3.83 18.48 16.48
CA ILE A 23 5.07 18.73 15.74
C ILE A 23 5.74 17.41 15.33
N VAL A 24 5.80 16.41 16.23
CA VAL A 24 6.37 15.10 15.92
C VAL A 24 5.57 14.40 14.83
N SER A 25 4.24 14.48 14.85
CA SER A 25 3.40 13.89 13.77
C SER A 25 3.59 14.61 12.44
N MET A 26 3.97 15.88 12.42
CA MET A 26 4.26 16.64 11.19
C MET A 26 5.70 16.48 10.69
N THR A 27 6.63 16.06 11.55
CA THR A 27 8.06 15.99 11.23
C THR A 27 8.63 14.58 11.26
N ALA A 28 7.83 13.58 11.69
CA ALA A 28 8.27 12.20 11.66
C ALA A 28 8.49 11.77 10.19
N PRO A 29 9.69 11.32 9.82
CA PRO A 29 9.90 10.79 8.49
C PRO A 29 8.98 9.58 8.31
N VAL A 30 8.25 9.55 7.22
CA VAL A 30 7.48 8.36 6.84
C VAL A 30 8.50 7.29 6.44
N ALA A 31 8.99 6.55 7.44
CA ALA A 31 9.99 5.50 7.23
C ALA A 31 9.39 4.25 6.55
N SER A 32 8.05 4.15 6.52
CA SER A 32 7.32 3.09 5.82
C SER A 32 6.00 3.64 5.30
N THR A 33 5.60 3.21 4.13
CA THR A 33 4.31 3.53 3.52
C THR A 33 3.52 2.24 3.28
N THR A 34 2.19 2.36 3.18
CA THR A 34 1.30 1.27 2.71
C THR A 34 0.92 1.44 1.24
N THR A 35 1.51 2.42 0.55
CA THR A 35 1.27 2.70 -0.86
C THR A 35 1.67 1.51 -1.73
N ASP A 36 0.77 1.11 -2.62
CA ASP A 36 0.99 0.01 -3.55
C ASP A 36 2.25 0.23 -4.39
N PHE A 37 2.96 -0.83 -4.67
CA PHE A 37 4.19 -0.86 -5.49
C PHE A 37 5.35 0.01 -4.99
N SER A 38 5.23 0.69 -3.85
CA SER A 38 6.32 1.50 -3.30
C SER A 38 7.46 0.62 -2.80
N ILE A 39 8.71 1.05 -3.06
CA ILE A 39 9.92 0.43 -2.49
C ILE A 39 10.03 0.59 -0.97
N PHE A 40 9.31 1.52 -0.37
CA PHE A 40 9.23 1.73 1.08
C PHE A 40 8.11 0.93 1.74
N ASN A 41 7.27 0.26 0.96
CA ASN A 41 6.22 -0.60 1.45
C ASN A 41 6.73 -2.03 1.62
N SER A 42 6.91 -2.47 2.87
CA SER A 42 7.31 -3.83 3.22
C SER A 42 6.12 -4.80 3.33
N GLY A 43 4.89 -4.32 3.11
CA GLY A 43 3.70 -5.14 3.04
C GLY A 43 3.66 -6.01 1.76
N TRP A 44 2.62 -6.82 1.65
CA TRP A 44 2.47 -7.77 0.53
C TRP A 44 2.38 -7.07 -0.84
N ASN A 45 1.81 -5.87 -0.89
CA ASN A 45 1.57 -5.05 -2.09
C ASN A 45 2.70 -4.06 -2.41
N GLY A 46 3.77 -4.04 -1.62
CA GLY A 46 4.96 -3.22 -1.87
C GLY A 46 6.02 -3.95 -2.68
N THR A 47 7.07 -3.23 -3.06
CA THR A 47 8.22 -3.75 -3.83
C THR A 47 9.55 -3.61 -3.08
N SER A 48 9.49 -3.56 -1.74
CA SER A 48 10.70 -3.40 -0.90
C SER A 48 11.73 -4.52 -1.12
N ASP A 49 11.28 -5.74 -1.38
CA ASP A 49 12.20 -6.87 -1.64
C ASP A 49 13.00 -6.67 -2.93
N LEU A 50 12.39 -6.05 -3.95
CA LEU A 50 13.07 -5.72 -5.19
C LEU A 50 14.13 -4.63 -4.96
N ALA A 51 13.80 -3.63 -4.15
CA ALA A 51 14.75 -2.59 -3.74
C ALA A 51 15.92 -3.17 -2.95
N VAL A 52 15.65 -4.07 -2.00
CA VAL A 52 16.70 -4.78 -1.22
C VAL A 52 17.61 -5.61 -2.13
N LEU A 53 17.04 -6.30 -3.12
CA LEU A 53 17.85 -7.01 -4.12
C LEU A 53 18.79 -6.05 -4.85
N THR A 54 18.28 -4.93 -5.35
CA THR A 54 19.07 -3.92 -6.05
C THR A 54 20.13 -3.29 -5.15
N TYR A 55 19.79 -3.03 -3.90
CA TYR A 55 20.73 -2.54 -2.88
C TYR A 55 21.87 -3.53 -2.63
N ASN A 56 21.55 -4.82 -2.50
CA ASN A 56 22.55 -5.87 -2.29
C ASN A 56 23.49 -6.02 -3.49
N LEU A 57 23.04 -5.65 -4.69
CA LEU A 57 23.90 -5.55 -5.87
C LEU A 57 24.80 -4.29 -5.87
N GLY A 58 24.65 -3.41 -4.86
CA GLY A 58 25.40 -2.17 -4.70
C GLY A 58 25.03 -1.09 -5.72
N LYS A 59 23.83 -1.15 -6.31
CA LYS A 59 23.42 -0.30 -7.45
C LYS A 59 22.18 0.56 -7.18
N PHE A 60 21.63 0.46 -5.96
CA PHE A 60 20.46 1.19 -5.58
C PHE A 60 20.74 2.70 -5.50
N ALA A 61 19.98 3.48 -6.25
CA ALA A 61 19.94 4.93 -6.16
C ALA A 61 18.47 5.37 -6.09
N PRO A 62 18.01 5.96 -4.99
CA PRO A 62 16.65 6.51 -4.93
C PRO A 62 16.54 7.74 -5.81
N SER A 63 15.43 7.85 -6.56
CA SER A 63 15.12 9.02 -7.40
C SER A 63 14.58 10.22 -6.62
N PHE A 64 14.81 10.26 -5.31
CA PHE A 64 14.41 11.37 -4.45
C PHE A 64 15.57 11.74 -3.55
N GLU A 65 15.72 13.06 -3.34
CA GLU A 65 16.65 13.58 -2.37
C GLU A 65 16.01 13.58 -0.98
N VAL A 66 16.66 12.91 -0.03
CA VAL A 66 16.36 13.08 1.38
C VAL A 66 17.05 14.37 1.81
N ARG A 67 16.32 15.48 1.85
CA ARG A 67 16.83 16.75 2.37
C ARG A 67 16.55 16.86 3.86
N SER A 68 17.61 17.03 4.63
CA SER A 68 17.49 17.51 6.02
C SER A 68 17.34 19.02 5.98
N THR A 69 16.14 19.53 6.17
CA THR A 69 15.94 20.93 6.54
C THR A 69 16.10 21.02 8.04
N GLY A 70 16.93 21.90 8.59
CA GLY A 70 17.40 21.96 9.99
C GLY A 70 16.41 21.70 11.15
N THR A 71 15.15 21.34 10.86
CA THR A 71 14.09 20.98 11.80
C THR A 71 13.40 19.63 11.49
N GLY A 72 13.78 18.92 10.41
CA GLY A 72 13.19 17.62 10.05
C GLY A 72 13.75 17.07 8.75
N ILE A 73 13.46 15.79 8.50
CA ILE A 73 13.74 15.12 7.24
C ILE A 73 12.47 15.24 6.40
N THR A 74 12.52 16.03 5.33
CA THR A 74 11.46 16.05 4.32
C THR A 74 11.88 15.17 3.14
N VAL A 75 11.02 14.25 2.75
CA VAL A 75 11.13 13.54 1.48
C VAL A 75 10.43 14.42 0.45
N GLU A 76 11.19 15.17 -0.33
CA GLU A 76 10.65 15.86 -1.50
C GLU A 76 10.59 14.86 -2.65
N GLN A 77 9.43 14.73 -3.27
CA GLN A 77 9.28 14.01 -4.54
C GLN A 77 10.02 14.83 -5.60
N THR A 78 11.15 14.29 -6.04
CA THR A 78 11.93 14.94 -7.08
C THR A 78 11.32 14.58 -8.42
N ASP A 79 10.87 15.58 -9.18
CA ASP A 79 10.47 15.45 -10.58
C ASP A 79 11.61 14.76 -11.36
N LEU A 80 11.27 13.81 -12.23
CA LEU A 80 12.25 13.04 -13.01
C LEU A 80 13.18 13.93 -13.85
N THR A 81 12.77 15.14 -14.22
CA THR A 81 13.62 16.12 -14.93
C THR A 81 14.84 16.57 -14.12
N HIS A 82 14.79 16.44 -12.80
CA HIS A 82 15.91 16.80 -11.91
C HIS A 82 16.81 15.62 -11.57
N VAL A 83 16.44 14.41 -11.99
CA VAL A 83 17.28 13.21 -11.79
C VAL A 83 18.35 13.17 -12.86
N ALA A 84 19.61 13.11 -12.47
CA ALA A 84 20.73 13.00 -13.42
C ALA A 84 20.83 11.55 -13.96
N LEU A 85 20.05 11.25 -15.00
CA LEU A 85 20.06 9.94 -15.68
C LEU A 85 21.23 9.90 -16.68
N ASP A 86 22.31 9.24 -16.32
CA ASP A 86 23.39 8.93 -17.27
C ASP A 86 23.02 7.69 -18.10
N PRO A 87 22.98 7.81 -19.45
CA PRO A 87 22.53 6.70 -20.29
C PRO A 87 23.41 5.45 -20.23
N ILE A 88 24.68 5.60 -19.86
CA ILE A 88 25.63 4.46 -19.77
C ILE A 88 25.64 3.88 -18.36
N GLU A 89 25.62 4.73 -17.35
CA GLU A 89 25.82 4.31 -15.95
C GLU A 89 24.51 4.10 -15.18
N SER A 90 23.38 4.62 -15.68
CA SER A 90 22.11 4.57 -14.95
C SER A 90 21.09 3.65 -15.62
N ALA A 91 20.15 3.16 -14.81
CA ALA A 91 18.89 2.60 -15.25
C ALA A 91 17.74 3.21 -14.44
N LEU A 92 16.55 3.24 -15.04
CA LEU A 92 15.32 3.76 -14.42
C LEU A 92 14.30 2.63 -14.29
N VAL A 93 13.70 2.52 -13.11
CA VAL A 93 12.67 1.52 -12.77
C VAL A 93 11.40 2.26 -12.35
N ILE A 94 10.30 2.00 -13.02
CA ILE A 94 8.98 2.56 -12.77
C ILE A 94 7.99 1.40 -12.64
N ILE A 95 7.34 1.24 -11.49
CA ILE A 95 6.40 0.13 -11.23
C ILE A 95 5.08 0.68 -10.73
N GLY A 96 3.98 0.51 -11.47
CA GLY A 96 2.63 0.92 -11.12
C GLY A 96 2.50 2.42 -10.86
N PRO A 97 2.87 3.29 -11.81
CA PRO A 97 2.72 4.74 -11.66
C PRO A 97 1.23 5.12 -11.67
N THR A 98 0.81 5.96 -10.73
CA THR A 98 -0.60 6.40 -10.62
C THR A 98 -0.82 7.84 -11.10
N ASN A 99 0.22 8.66 -11.08
CA ASN A 99 0.18 10.03 -11.55
C ASN A 99 0.75 10.14 -12.98
N THR A 100 0.14 10.98 -13.81
CA THR A 100 0.60 11.18 -15.19
C THR A 100 1.93 11.92 -15.23
N PHE A 101 2.78 11.52 -16.16
CA PHE A 101 4.07 12.17 -16.42
C PHE A 101 3.87 13.48 -17.20
N THR A 102 4.69 14.47 -16.96
CA THR A 102 4.73 15.71 -17.74
C THR A 102 5.43 15.53 -19.09
N SER A 103 5.24 16.46 -20.02
CA SER A 103 5.95 16.43 -21.30
C SER A 103 7.47 16.60 -21.13
N ALA A 104 7.89 17.36 -20.12
CA ALA A 104 9.31 17.54 -19.80
C ALA A 104 9.95 16.24 -19.32
N GLU A 105 9.28 15.52 -18.42
CA GLU A 105 9.73 14.21 -17.94
C GLU A 105 9.78 13.18 -19.06
N GLY A 106 8.73 13.10 -19.88
CA GLY A 106 8.71 12.21 -21.04
C GLY A 106 9.83 12.49 -22.03
N SER A 107 10.14 13.75 -22.30
CA SER A 107 11.28 14.12 -23.15
C SER A 107 12.60 13.72 -22.49
N HIS A 108 12.78 14.00 -21.21
CA HIS A 108 14.00 13.69 -20.46
C HIS A 108 14.27 12.16 -20.42
N VAL A 109 13.25 11.36 -20.08
CA VAL A 109 13.36 9.89 -20.07
C VAL A 109 13.55 9.36 -21.49
N GLY A 110 12.87 9.93 -22.48
CA GLY A 110 13.02 9.55 -23.88
C GLY A 110 14.45 9.81 -24.41
N ASP A 111 15.06 10.93 -24.08
CA ASP A 111 16.43 11.25 -24.44
C ASP A 111 17.43 10.33 -23.74
N PHE A 112 17.19 10.03 -22.47
CA PHE A 112 17.96 9.04 -21.71
C PHE A 112 17.95 7.67 -22.39
N VAL A 113 16.77 7.15 -22.75
CA VAL A 113 16.66 5.83 -23.39
C VAL A 113 17.29 5.87 -24.79
N ARG A 114 16.98 6.88 -25.63
CA ARG A 114 17.56 6.98 -26.98
C ARG A 114 19.09 7.02 -26.98
N SER A 115 19.68 7.57 -25.93
CA SER A 115 21.14 7.66 -25.75
C SER A 115 21.79 6.40 -25.20
N GLY A 116 21.04 5.33 -24.92
CA GLY A 116 21.56 4.04 -24.46
C GLY A 116 21.09 3.62 -23.05
N GLY A 117 20.21 4.41 -22.43
CA GLY A 117 19.64 4.09 -21.12
C GLY A 117 18.70 2.89 -21.16
N VAL A 118 18.48 2.28 -20.00
CA VAL A 118 17.54 1.18 -19.79
C VAL A 118 16.40 1.64 -18.89
N LEU A 119 15.18 1.49 -19.37
CA LEU A 119 13.94 1.73 -18.61
C LEU A 119 13.23 0.40 -18.36
N LEU A 120 12.94 0.06 -17.11
CA LEU A 120 11.92 -0.92 -16.74
C LEU A 120 10.63 -0.18 -16.42
N LEU A 121 9.59 -0.44 -17.18
CA LEU A 121 8.24 0.11 -16.92
C LEU A 121 7.26 -1.06 -16.77
N ALA A 122 6.75 -1.24 -15.56
CA ALA A 122 5.68 -2.19 -15.26
C ALA A 122 4.40 -1.42 -14.89
N ASP A 123 3.35 -1.63 -15.65
CA ASP A 123 2.04 -0.99 -15.44
C ASP A 123 0.92 -1.86 -16.01
N ASP A 124 -0.31 -1.58 -15.64
CA ASP A 124 -1.50 -2.27 -16.16
C ASP A 124 -2.61 -1.27 -16.52
N PHE A 125 -3.17 -0.60 -15.52
CA PHE A 125 -4.27 0.37 -15.61
C PHE A 125 -3.87 1.77 -15.14
N GLY A 126 -2.58 2.01 -14.90
CA GLY A 126 -2.06 3.24 -14.34
C GLY A 126 -1.72 4.31 -15.39
N ALA A 127 -0.69 5.08 -15.09
CA ALA A 127 -0.29 6.24 -15.88
C ALA A 127 0.86 6.00 -16.87
N GLY A 128 1.35 4.75 -16.99
CA GLY A 128 2.50 4.39 -17.81
C GLY A 128 2.39 4.80 -19.28
N ASN A 129 1.18 4.70 -19.87
CA ASN A 129 0.94 5.16 -21.23
C ASN A 129 1.25 6.65 -21.43
N SER A 130 1.05 7.48 -20.41
CA SER A 130 1.38 8.90 -20.49
C SER A 130 2.87 9.15 -20.63
N LEU A 131 3.72 8.30 -20.04
CA LEU A 131 5.17 8.33 -20.25
C LEU A 131 5.53 7.85 -21.66
N LEU A 132 5.05 6.67 -22.05
CA LEU A 132 5.33 6.07 -23.36
C LEU A 132 4.97 7.00 -24.53
N GLU A 133 3.82 7.67 -24.44
CA GLU A 133 3.39 8.65 -25.44
C GLU A 133 4.37 9.84 -25.52
N ARG A 134 4.70 10.44 -24.36
CA ARG A 134 5.54 11.64 -24.31
C ARG A 134 6.99 11.39 -24.64
N MET A 135 7.49 10.19 -24.35
CA MET A 135 8.84 9.81 -24.75
C MET A 135 8.95 9.36 -26.22
N GLY A 136 7.81 9.12 -26.89
CA GLY A 136 7.76 8.69 -28.30
C GLY A 136 7.98 7.18 -28.49
N ALA A 137 7.74 6.37 -27.49
CA ALA A 137 7.69 4.91 -27.60
C ALA A 137 6.48 4.46 -28.41
N THR A 138 6.55 3.28 -29.01
CA THR A 138 5.49 2.77 -29.90
C THR A 138 4.54 1.80 -29.19
N THR A 139 5.00 1.15 -28.14
CA THR A 139 4.19 0.19 -27.33
C THR A 139 3.22 0.94 -26.42
N ARG A 140 2.08 0.30 -26.15
CA ARG A 140 1.07 0.79 -25.19
C ARG A 140 0.53 -0.35 -24.33
N PHE A 141 0.21 -0.06 -23.09
CA PHE A 141 -0.65 -0.91 -22.26
C PHE A 141 -2.09 -0.79 -22.78
N SER A 142 -2.79 -1.91 -22.96
CA SER A 142 -4.18 -1.88 -23.48
C SER A 142 -5.14 -1.22 -22.51
N GLY A 143 -4.91 -1.39 -21.20
CA GLY A 143 -5.82 -0.95 -20.16
C GLY A 143 -7.07 -1.84 -20.02
N ASP A 144 -7.15 -2.95 -20.77
CA ASP A 144 -8.20 -3.96 -20.64
C ASP A 144 -7.64 -5.16 -19.86
N LEU A 145 -8.48 -5.76 -19.01
CA LEU A 145 -8.08 -6.90 -18.19
C LEU A 145 -7.91 -8.15 -19.07
N VAL A 146 -6.74 -8.77 -18.99
CA VAL A 146 -6.51 -10.08 -19.59
C VAL A 146 -7.05 -11.15 -18.66
N MET A 147 -8.01 -11.90 -19.17
CA MET A 147 -8.60 -13.06 -18.53
C MET A 147 -8.07 -14.33 -19.17
N ASP A 148 -7.77 -15.37 -18.38
CA ASP A 148 -7.27 -16.64 -18.89
C ASP A 148 -7.84 -17.82 -18.08
N LEU A 149 -8.19 -18.91 -18.74
CA LEU A 149 -8.70 -20.11 -18.08
C LEU A 149 -7.61 -21.07 -17.58
N ALA A 150 -6.35 -20.69 -17.74
CA ALA A 150 -5.21 -21.57 -17.45
C ALA A 150 -4.95 -21.80 -15.95
N TYR A 151 -5.63 -21.09 -15.02
CA TYR A 151 -5.40 -21.19 -13.58
C TYR A 151 -6.69 -21.32 -12.77
N GLU A 152 -6.88 -22.46 -12.10
CA GLU A 152 -7.85 -22.79 -11.02
C GLU A 152 -9.23 -22.09 -11.04
N LYS A 153 -9.83 -21.86 -12.17
CA LYS A 153 -11.12 -21.18 -12.32
C LYS A 153 -11.14 -19.70 -11.85
N GLN A 154 -9.99 -19.10 -11.68
CA GLN A 154 -9.81 -17.67 -11.40
C GLN A 154 -9.15 -17.01 -12.60
N PRO A 155 -9.92 -16.64 -13.63
CA PRO A 155 -9.38 -16.19 -14.92
C PRO A 155 -8.52 -14.93 -14.84
N GLU A 156 -8.73 -14.11 -13.81
CA GLU A 156 -7.97 -12.90 -13.52
C GLU A 156 -6.53 -13.17 -13.02
N PHE A 157 -6.23 -14.41 -12.61
CA PHE A 157 -4.88 -14.86 -12.27
C PHE A 157 -4.30 -15.69 -13.41
N SER A 158 -3.87 -15.02 -14.45
CA SER A 158 -3.36 -15.67 -15.66
C SER A 158 -2.00 -16.32 -15.42
N VAL A 159 -1.79 -17.50 -16.00
CA VAL A 159 -0.49 -18.18 -15.97
C VAL A 159 0.11 -18.16 -17.35
N LEU A 160 1.32 -17.61 -17.46
CA LEU A 160 2.07 -17.61 -18.70
C LEU A 160 2.92 -18.89 -18.84
N PHE A 161 2.78 -19.55 -19.98
CA PHE A 161 3.57 -20.72 -20.41
C PHE A 161 4.30 -20.46 -21.73
N ASP A 162 3.80 -19.51 -22.54
CA ASP A 162 4.46 -19.09 -23.79
C ASP A 162 5.53 -18.05 -23.46
N ILE A 163 6.73 -18.56 -23.15
CA ILE A 163 7.85 -17.78 -22.65
C ILE A 163 9.04 -18.06 -23.57
N LYS A 164 9.50 -17.03 -24.29
CA LYS A 164 10.71 -17.13 -25.11
C LYS A 164 11.99 -17.18 -24.28
N GLN A 165 13.02 -17.77 -24.83
CA GLN A 165 14.36 -17.74 -24.26
C GLN A 165 14.94 -16.31 -24.38
N ASP A 166 15.13 -15.67 -23.26
CA ASP A 166 15.67 -14.32 -23.12
C ASP A 166 16.45 -14.22 -21.79
N PRO A 167 17.38 -13.28 -21.62
CA PRO A 167 18.02 -13.05 -20.33
C PRO A 167 17.03 -12.83 -19.18
N LEU A 168 15.88 -12.19 -19.41
CA LEU A 168 14.81 -11.97 -18.41
C LEU A 168 14.13 -13.28 -17.98
N THR A 169 14.04 -14.23 -18.89
CA THR A 169 13.33 -15.50 -18.71
C THR A 169 14.23 -16.69 -18.49
N LYS A 170 15.50 -16.48 -18.23
CA LYS A 170 16.44 -17.56 -17.95
C LYS A 170 15.97 -18.36 -16.72
N ASN A 171 15.78 -19.69 -16.91
CA ASN A 171 15.26 -20.62 -15.91
C ASN A 171 13.83 -20.26 -15.44
N VAL A 172 13.04 -19.57 -16.26
CA VAL A 172 11.63 -19.30 -16.05
C VAL A 172 10.83 -20.20 -16.96
N SER A 173 9.93 -20.98 -16.39
CA SER A 173 9.01 -21.88 -17.12
C SER A 173 7.58 -21.39 -17.06
N THR A 174 7.20 -20.76 -15.96
CA THR A 174 5.84 -20.29 -15.71
C THR A 174 5.84 -19.00 -14.91
N LEU A 175 4.92 -18.08 -15.23
CA LEU A 175 4.72 -16.85 -14.47
C LEU A 175 3.26 -16.76 -14.05
N LEU A 176 3.01 -16.41 -12.80
CA LEU A 176 1.67 -16.11 -12.29
C LEU A 176 1.47 -14.60 -12.28
N LEU A 177 0.40 -14.15 -12.92
CA LEU A 177 -0.02 -12.76 -12.99
C LEU A 177 -1.16 -12.49 -12.01
N ASN A 178 -1.41 -11.22 -11.73
CA ASN A 178 -2.48 -10.77 -10.85
C ASN A 178 -3.18 -9.56 -11.45
N TYR A 179 -4.32 -9.78 -12.10
CA TYR A 179 -5.09 -8.76 -12.82
C TYR A 179 -4.27 -8.04 -13.91
N PRO A 180 -3.63 -8.75 -14.84
CA PRO A 180 -2.79 -8.14 -15.85
C PRO A 180 -3.59 -7.41 -16.92
N SER A 181 -2.97 -6.40 -17.55
CA SER A 181 -3.40 -5.92 -18.86
C SER A 181 -2.55 -6.59 -19.97
N SER A 182 -2.71 -6.15 -21.21
CA SER A 182 -1.88 -6.59 -22.35
C SER A 182 -1.05 -5.45 -22.92
N LEU A 183 -0.07 -5.79 -23.76
CA LEU A 183 0.73 -4.83 -24.52
C LEU A 183 0.30 -4.82 -25.98
N SER A 184 -0.03 -3.65 -26.50
CA SER A 184 -0.13 -3.40 -27.94
C SER A 184 1.28 -3.02 -28.46
N ILE A 185 1.88 -3.91 -29.23
CA ILE A 185 3.27 -3.78 -29.67
C ILE A 185 3.41 -3.47 -31.17
N ASN A 186 4.45 -2.72 -31.52
CA ASN A 186 4.90 -2.59 -32.89
C ASN A 186 6.03 -3.60 -33.13
N THR A 187 5.78 -4.65 -33.89
CA THR A 187 6.74 -5.74 -34.13
C THR A 187 8.01 -5.33 -34.86
N ALA A 188 8.08 -4.11 -35.43
CA ALA A 188 9.28 -3.57 -36.04
C ALA A 188 10.31 -3.08 -35.01
N THR A 189 9.87 -2.68 -33.83
CA THR A 189 10.69 -2.10 -32.75
C THR A 189 10.62 -2.89 -31.44
N THR A 190 9.58 -3.73 -31.29
CA THR A 190 9.25 -4.40 -30.02
C THR A 190 9.14 -5.90 -30.19
N GLU A 191 9.84 -6.64 -29.35
CA GLU A 191 9.78 -8.08 -29.26
C GLU A 191 8.95 -8.51 -28.04
N ALA A 192 7.93 -9.37 -28.26
CA ALA A 192 7.22 -10.04 -27.18
C ALA A 192 8.10 -11.16 -26.60
N ILE A 193 8.31 -11.14 -25.28
CA ILE A 193 9.14 -12.11 -24.53
C ILE A 193 8.28 -13.17 -23.85
N ALA A 194 7.14 -12.76 -23.26
CA ALA A 194 6.17 -13.70 -22.70
C ALA A 194 4.74 -13.26 -23.08
N GLN A 195 3.88 -14.24 -23.32
CA GLN A 195 2.52 -14.03 -23.79
C GLN A 195 1.52 -14.85 -22.97
N SER A 196 0.27 -14.39 -22.95
CA SER A 196 -0.87 -15.15 -22.43
C SER A 196 -1.18 -16.37 -23.28
N SER A 197 -2.05 -17.23 -22.80
CA SER A 197 -2.46 -18.41 -23.56
C SER A 197 -3.41 -18.06 -24.72
N ILE A 198 -3.59 -18.98 -25.66
CA ILE A 198 -4.58 -18.87 -26.72
C ILE A 198 -6.05 -18.91 -26.21
N ALA A 199 -6.24 -19.32 -24.95
CA ALA A 199 -7.54 -19.35 -24.28
C ALA A 199 -7.83 -18.06 -23.50
N SER A 200 -6.93 -17.09 -23.56
CA SER A 200 -7.14 -15.77 -22.95
C SER A 200 -8.02 -14.87 -23.80
N TRP A 201 -8.61 -13.87 -23.17
CA TRP A 201 -9.39 -12.81 -23.83
C TRP A 201 -9.22 -11.48 -23.10
N LEU A 202 -9.52 -10.37 -23.78
CA LEU A 202 -9.59 -9.05 -23.16
C LEU A 202 -11.03 -8.80 -22.70
N ASP A 203 -11.19 -8.61 -21.39
CA ASP A 203 -12.48 -8.26 -20.77
C ASP A 203 -12.70 -6.74 -20.89
N ALA A 204 -13.16 -6.31 -22.07
CA ALA A 204 -13.33 -4.90 -22.38
C ALA A 204 -14.53 -4.26 -21.66
N ASN A 205 -15.50 -5.05 -21.21
CA ASN A 205 -16.72 -4.57 -20.57
C ASN A 205 -16.72 -4.77 -19.04
N GLY A 206 -15.71 -5.44 -18.48
CA GLY A 206 -15.53 -5.66 -17.05
C GLY A 206 -16.47 -6.70 -16.43
N ASN A 207 -17.13 -7.55 -17.26
CA ASN A 207 -18.10 -8.53 -16.77
C ASN A 207 -17.46 -9.89 -16.38
N ARG A 208 -16.18 -10.10 -16.70
CA ARG A 208 -15.38 -11.30 -16.42
C ARG A 208 -15.90 -12.57 -17.09
N VAL A 209 -16.66 -12.42 -18.14
CA VAL A 209 -17.22 -13.54 -18.92
C VAL A 209 -16.80 -13.36 -20.36
N GLN A 210 -16.19 -14.41 -20.95
CA GLN A 210 -15.85 -14.38 -22.36
C GLN A 210 -17.08 -14.25 -23.24
N GLU A 211 -17.14 -13.20 -24.04
CA GLU A 211 -18.23 -12.92 -24.94
C GLU A 211 -17.82 -12.97 -26.42
N TRP A 212 -18.86 -13.07 -27.30
CA TRP A 212 -18.61 -12.98 -28.72
C TRP A 212 -18.25 -11.56 -29.13
N GLY A 213 -17.07 -11.41 -29.73
CA GLY A 213 -16.54 -10.11 -30.17
C GLY A 213 -15.40 -9.57 -29.32
N GLU A 214 -15.14 -10.18 -28.16
CA GLU A 214 -13.94 -9.87 -27.39
C GLU A 214 -12.69 -10.41 -28.08
N GLU A 215 -11.60 -9.65 -27.98
CA GLU A 215 -10.32 -10.03 -28.57
C GLU A 215 -9.74 -11.24 -27.84
N ARG A 216 -9.21 -12.18 -28.60
CA ARG A 216 -8.62 -13.43 -28.06
C ARG A 216 -7.13 -13.42 -28.17
N GLY A 217 -6.48 -14.03 -27.19
CA GLY A 217 -5.03 -14.18 -27.13
C GLY A 217 -4.43 -15.07 -28.24
N PRO A 218 -3.12 -15.23 -28.24
CA PRO A 218 -2.21 -14.81 -27.16
C PRO A 218 -1.89 -13.30 -27.19
N PHE A 219 -1.79 -12.69 -26.00
CA PHE A 219 -1.46 -11.27 -25.84
C PHE A 219 -0.05 -11.12 -25.26
N PRO A 220 0.78 -10.20 -25.77
CA PRO A 220 2.03 -9.86 -25.15
C PRO A 220 1.83 -9.29 -23.75
N ILE A 221 2.57 -9.82 -22.78
CA ILE A 221 2.57 -9.40 -21.37
C ILE A 221 3.95 -8.84 -20.99
N VAL A 222 5.02 -9.47 -21.45
CA VAL A 222 6.39 -8.99 -21.28
C VAL A 222 6.97 -8.72 -22.64
N ALA A 223 7.52 -7.52 -22.83
CA ALA A 223 8.11 -7.13 -24.10
C ALA A 223 9.36 -6.27 -23.91
N ARG A 224 10.20 -6.24 -24.95
CA ARG A 224 11.35 -5.34 -25.06
C ARG A 224 11.16 -4.45 -26.29
N GLU A 225 11.12 -3.13 -26.08
CA GLU A 225 11.13 -2.15 -27.15
C GLU A 225 12.52 -1.52 -27.28
N HIS A 226 13.10 -1.55 -28.47
CA HIS A 226 14.34 -0.84 -28.80
C HIS A 226 14.04 0.59 -29.19
N MET A 227 14.71 1.53 -28.54
CA MET A 227 14.53 2.96 -28.80
C MET A 227 15.89 3.67 -28.88
N GLY A 228 16.32 4.02 -30.09
CA GLY A 228 17.67 4.57 -30.31
C GLY A 228 18.75 3.54 -29.97
N LEU A 229 19.63 3.87 -29.02
CA LEU A 229 20.70 2.98 -28.52
C LEU A 229 20.29 2.20 -27.27
N GLY A 230 19.15 2.53 -26.66
CA GLY A 230 18.67 1.93 -25.42
C GLY A 230 17.45 1.03 -25.61
N GLU A 231 16.90 0.60 -24.50
CA GLU A 231 15.76 -0.32 -24.48
C GLU A 231 14.77 0.01 -23.37
N ILE A 232 13.51 -0.36 -23.61
CA ILE A 232 12.43 -0.32 -22.63
C ILE A 232 11.99 -1.75 -22.37
N LEU A 233 12.08 -2.19 -21.12
CA LEU A 233 11.54 -3.45 -20.65
C LEU A 233 10.13 -3.17 -20.15
N LEU A 234 9.13 -3.79 -20.77
CA LEU A 234 7.71 -3.54 -20.52
C LEU A 234 7.07 -4.78 -19.91
N VAL A 235 6.33 -4.61 -18.83
CA VAL A 235 5.59 -5.68 -18.16
C VAL A 235 4.19 -5.17 -17.85
N SER A 236 3.15 -5.81 -18.42
CA SER A 236 1.76 -5.37 -18.27
C SER A 236 1.05 -5.95 -17.03
N ASP A 237 1.83 -6.31 -16.03
CA ASP A 237 1.40 -6.63 -14.65
C ASP A 237 2.46 -6.18 -13.67
N PRO A 238 2.30 -4.99 -13.03
CA PRO A 238 3.24 -4.53 -12.02
C PRO A 238 3.23 -5.42 -10.77
N SER A 239 2.13 -6.15 -10.53
CA SER A 239 1.98 -7.03 -9.37
C SER A 239 2.97 -8.18 -9.35
N ILE A 240 3.55 -8.59 -10.48
CA ILE A 240 4.57 -9.65 -10.53
C ILE A 240 5.81 -9.30 -9.68
N PHE A 241 6.04 -8.00 -9.43
CA PHE A 241 7.19 -7.48 -8.67
C PHE A 241 6.88 -7.24 -7.19
N ILE A 242 5.59 -7.33 -6.74
CA ILE A 242 5.26 -7.09 -5.34
C ILE A 242 5.74 -8.23 -4.44
N ASN A 243 6.01 -7.90 -3.19
CA ASN A 243 6.52 -8.84 -2.19
C ASN A 243 5.64 -10.10 -2.08
N GLY A 244 4.31 -9.94 -2.13
CA GLY A 244 3.35 -11.04 -2.03
C GLY A 244 3.31 -11.97 -3.24
N MET A 245 3.60 -11.48 -4.44
CA MET A 245 3.52 -12.28 -5.68
C MET A 245 4.83 -12.99 -6.04
N ARG A 246 5.97 -12.52 -5.51
CA ARG A 246 7.28 -13.07 -5.86
C ARG A 246 7.47 -14.55 -5.56
N GLN A 247 6.77 -15.09 -4.55
CA GLN A 247 6.92 -16.49 -4.14
C GLN A 247 6.09 -17.48 -4.96
N TYR A 248 5.27 -17.00 -5.91
CA TYR A 248 4.44 -17.85 -6.73
C TYR A 248 5.15 -18.22 -8.03
N MET A 249 5.11 -19.50 -8.40
CA MET A 249 5.75 -20.03 -9.61
C MET A 249 7.21 -19.54 -9.74
N ASP A 250 7.59 -19.09 -10.94
CA ASP A 250 8.95 -18.61 -11.21
C ASP A 250 9.06 -17.07 -11.13
N ASN A 251 8.07 -16.39 -10.51
CA ASN A 251 8.06 -14.92 -10.42
C ASN A 251 9.31 -14.35 -9.76
N ILE A 252 9.83 -15.02 -8.71
CA ILE A 252 11.07 -14.59 -8.05
C ILE A 252 12.28 -14.70 -9.00
N VAL A 253 12.32 -15.74 -9.83
CA VAL A 253 13.41 -15.93 -10.80
C VAL A 253 13.33 -14.85 -11.86
N PHE A 254 12.15 -14.58 -12.38
CA PHE A 254 11.90 -13.52 -13.35
C PHE A 254 12.27 -12.14 -12.79
N ALA A 255 11.80 -11.80 -11.59
CA ALA A 255 12.12 -10.52 -10.94
C ALA A 255 13.63 -10.34 -10.72
N ASN A 256 14.32 -11.41 -10.28
CA ASN A 256 15.77 -11.40 -10.10
C ASN A 256 16.50 -11.22 -11.44
N ASN A 257 16.09 -11.93 -12.49
CA ASN A 257 16.66 -11.79 -13.82
C ASN A 257 16.46 -10.38 -14.38
N THR A 258 15.24 -9.83 -14.20
CA THR A 258 14.90 -8.48 -14.65
C THR A 258 15.80 -7.43 -13.98
N ILE A 259 15.96 -7.48 -12.67
CA ILE A 259 16.85 -6.54 -11.96
C ILE A 259 18.32 -6.77 -12.35
N ASN A 260 18.76 -8.01 -12.51
CA ASN A 260 20.13 -8.28 -12.99
C ASN A 260 20.36 -7.70 -14.39
N GLN A 261 19.37 -7.81 -15.29
CA GLN A 261 19.47 -7.22 -16.63
C GLN A 261 19.50 -5.69 -16.57
N VAL A 262 18.60 -5.08 -15.77
CA VAL A 262 18.58 -3.63 -15.54
C VAL A 262 19.90 -3.13 -14.94
N CYS A 263 20.49 -3.90 -14.02
CA CYS A 263 21.77 -3.57 -13.39
C CYS A 263 22.99 -3.83 -14.26
N LEU A 264 22.84 -4.53 -15.40
CA LEU A 264 23.97 -4.97 -16.20
C LEU A 264 24.79 -3.78 -16.72
N ALA A 265 26.09 -3.77 -16.38
CA ALA A 265 27.03 -2.69 -16.71
C ALA A 265 26.61 -1.28 -16.21
N ARG A 266 25.71 -1.19 -15.24
CA ARG A 266 25.24 0.08 -14.64
C ARG A 266 25.85 0.24 -13.25
N THR A 267 26.01 1.50 -12.81
CA THR A 267 26.48 1.86 -11.47
C THR A 267 25.34 2.34 -10.57
N ALA A 268 24.23 2.83 -11.15
CA ALA A 268 23.08 3.33 -10.42
C ALA A 268 21.76 2.85 -11.02
N VAL A 269 20.81 2.48 -10.17
CA VAL A 269 19.42 2.16 -10.56
C VAL A 269 18.49 3.07 -9.76
N TYR A 270 17.75 3.91 -10.48
CA TYR A 270 16.77 4.82 -9.92
C TYR A 270 15.40 4.19 -9.91
N PHE A 271 14.71 4.24 -8.76
CA PHE A 271 13.31 3.86 -8.65
C PHE A 271 12.46 5.11 -8.59
N ASP A 272 11.48 5.21 -9.47
CA ASP A 272 10.53 6.34 -9.44
C ASP A 272 9.48 6.13 -8.36
N GLU A 273 9.48 7.02 -7.39
CA GLU A 273 8.45 7.13 -6.34
C GLU A 273 7.64 8.43 -6.47
N SER A 274 7.99 9.32 -7.41
CA SER A 274 7.33 10.62 -7.59
C SER A 274 5.96 10.52 -8.25
N HIS A 275 5.73 9.48 -9.05
CA HIS A 275 4.45 9.25 -9.74
C HIS A 275 3.49 8.34 -8.96
N ARG A 276 3.59 8.34 -7.62
CA ARG A 276 2.67 7.62 -6.72
C ARG A 276 1.86 8.59 -5.88
N LYS A 277 0.63 8.22 -5.58
CA LYS A 277 -0.14 8.87 -4.51
C LYS A 277 0.38 8.35 -3.17
N PHE A 278 1.20 9.11 -2.52
CA PHE A 278 1.55 8.80 -1.14
C PHE A 278 0.34 9.07 -0.24
N LEU A 279 -0.18 8.03 0.38
CA LEU A 279 -1.08 8.12 1.51
C LEU A 279 -0.23 8.36 2.75
N ASP A 280 0.37 9.56 2.88
CA ASP A 280 0.98 9.93 4.13
C ASP A 280 -0.09 10.38 5.15
N PRO A 281 0.14 10.20 6.46
CA PRO A 281 -0.82 10.62 7.48
C PRO A 281 -1.14 12.13 7.46
N VAL A 282 -0.22 12.94 6.91
CA VAL A 282 -0.39 14.40 6.79
C VAL A 282 -1.27 14.73 5.60
N SER A 283 -1.08 14.09 4.44
CA SER A 283 -1.94 14.28 3.28
C SER A 283 -3.35 13.75 3.54
N ILE A 284 -3.51 12.60 4.20
CA ILE A 284 -4.81 12.09 4.68
C ILE A 284 -5.45 13.12 5.62
N THR A 285 -4.70 13.67 6.57
CA THR A 285 -5.22 14.67 7.49
C THR A 285 -5.57 15.96 6.77
N MET A 286 -4.79 16.38 5.76
CA MET A 286 -5.08 17.55 4.92
C MET A 286 -6.27 17.30 4.00
N GLU A 287 -6.44 16.13 3.43
CA GLU A 287 -7.60 15.75 2.60
C GLU A 287 -8.86 15.74 3.45
N PHE A 288 -8.84 15.08 4.62
CA PHE A 288 -9.94 15.13 5.59
C PHE A 288 -10.23 16.54 6.12
N THR A 289 -9.20 17.39 6.30
CA THR A 289 -9.39 18.77 6.74
C THR A 289 -9.63 19.71 5.57
N GLY A 290 -9.30 19.34 4.33
CA GLY A 290 -9.58 20.08 3.10
C GLY A 290 -11.09 20.24 2.89
N ASP A 291 -11.84 19.16 3.06
CA ASP A 291 -13.29 19.12 2.93
C ASP A 291 -14.04 19.79 4.09
N VAL A 292 -13.35 20.03 5.22
CA VAL A 292 -13.94 20.76 6.35
C VAL A 292 -13.90 22.25 6.04
N SER A 293 -15.08 22.89 5.96
CA SER A 293 -15.19 24.31 5.68
C SER A 293 -14.32 25.16 6.61
N THR A 294 -13.81 26.29 6.11
CA THR A 294 -12.98 27.22 6.90
C THR A 294 -13.67 27.63 8.21
N ASN A 295 -15.00 27.75 8.19
CA ASN A 295 -15.81 28.06 9.37
C ASN A 295 -15.77 26.92 10.39
N ALA A 296 -15.85 25.66 9.95
CA ALA A 296 -15.78 24.51 10.85
C ALA A 296 -14.38 24.37 11.46
N LYS A 297 -13.30 24.63 10.72
CA LYS A 297 -11.93 24.70 11.25
C LYS A 297 -11.80 25.79 12.32
N ALA A 298 -12.34 26.97 12.05
CA ALA A 298 -12.34 28.07 13.02
C ALA A 298 -13.14 27.72 14.28
N ILE A 299 -14.26 27.03 14.15
CA ILE A 299 -15.06 26.54 15.28
C ILE A 299 -14.27 25.51 16.10
N MET A 300 -13.61 24.55 15.46
CA MET A 300 -12.79 23.53 16.16
C MET A 300 -11.62 24.16 16.94
N VAL A 301 -10.90 25.11 16.33
CA VAL A 301 -9.83 25.85 17.00
C VAL A 301 -10.37 26.69 18.16
N SER A 302 -11.50 27.37 17.95
CA SER A 302 -12.16 28.16 18.98
C SER A 302 -12.64 27.31 20.15
N MET A 303 -13.22 26.12 19.88
CA MET A 303 -13.60 25.15 20.91
C MET A 303 -12.39 24.64 21.69
N ALA A 304 -11.29 24.32 21.03
CA ALA A 304 -10.06 23.90 21.68
C ALA A 304 -9.48 25.01 22.59
N LEU A 305 -9.47 26.25 22.13
CA LEU A 305 -9.06 27.41 22.92
C LEU A 305 -9.99 27.63 24.13
N VAL A 306 -11.30 27.57 23.94
CA VAL A 306 -12.28 27.72 25.05
C VAL A 306 -12.12 26.60 26.07
N LEU A 307 -11.90 25.37 25.62
CA LEU A 307 -11.69 24.21 26.48
C LEU A 307 -10.38 24.37 27.28
N THR A 308 -9.30 24.84 26.64
CA THR A 308 -8.01 25.10 27.29
C THR A 308 -8.12 26.23 28.31
N LEU A 309 -8.82 27.33 27.97
CA LEU A 309 -9.10 28.43 28.89
C LEU A 309 -9.99 27.97 30.04
N TRP A 310 -10.98 27.14 29.78
CA TRP A 310 -11.89 26.58 30.79
C TRP A 310 -11.13 25.69 31.79
N ILE A 311 -10.23 24.84 31.31
CA ILE A 311 -9.37 23.99 32.15
C ILE A 311 -8.37 24.84 32.93
N SER A 312 -7.77 25.88 32.31
CA SER A 312 -6.69 26.68 32.92
C SER A 312 -7.19 27.69 33.97
N THR A 313 -8.44 28.22 33.84
CA THR A 313 -8.93 29.34 34.66
C THR A 313 -9.68 28.92 35.94
N ASN A 314 -9.64 27.62 36.31
CA ASN A 314 -10.47 27.09 37.45
C ASN A 314 -11.98 27.36 37.33
N LEU A 315 -12.47 27.61 36.09
CA LEU A 315 -13.92 27.75 35.87
C LEU A 315 -14.67 26.46 36.27
N VAL A 316 -14.00 25.31 36.16
CA VAL A 316 -14.49 24.02 36.66
C VAL A 316 -14.75 24.08 38.18
N ASP A 317 -13.78 24.61 38.94
CA ASP A 317 -13.92 24.72 40.40
C ASP A 317 -15.01 25.75 40.80
N ARG A 318 -15.18 26.82 40.01
CA ARG A 318 -16.24 27.81 40.21
C ARG A 318 -17.63 27.30 39.82
N ALA A 319 -17.72 26.55 38.71
CA ALA A 319 -18.96 25.88 38.29
C ALA A 319 -19.36 24.80 39.30
N PHE A 320 -18.41 24.02 39.81
CA PHE A 320 -18.62 23.05 40.89
C PHE A 320 -19.04 23.73 42.22
N ALA A 321 -18.44 24.87 42.56
CA ALA A 321 -18.81 25.65 43.76
C ALA A 321 -20.21 26.28 43.62
N TRP A 322 -20.58 26.74 42.42
CA TRP A 322 -21.91 27.28 42.13
C TRP A 322 -22.99 26.20 42.10
N SER A 323 -22.64 24.98 41.57
CA SER A 323 -23.57 23.83 41.52
C SER A 323 -23.81 23.19 42.90
N LYS A 324 -22.89 23.35 43.86
CA LYS A 324 -23.06 22.89 45.24
C LYS A 324 -24.25 23.54 45.95
N GLY A 325 -24.77 24.67 45.41
CA GLY A 325 -25.92 25.39 46.00
C GLY A 325 -27.31 24.89 45.56
N LYS A 326 -27.46 24.26 44.38
CA LYS A 326 -28.81 23.95 43.86
C LYS A 326 -29.02 22.62 43.09
N THR A 327 -27.97 21.83 42.75
CA THR A 327 -28.17 20.71 41.78
C THR A 327 -27.47 19.39 42.09
N VAL A 328 -26.81 19.22 43.21
CA VAL A 328 -26.12 17.95 43.58
C VAL A 328 -27.10 16.77 43.67
N ARG A 329 -28.40 17.01 43.99
CA ARG A 329 -29.39 15.92 44.01
C ARG A 329 -29.88 15.48 42.63
N GLY A 330 -29.81 16.33 41.60
CA GLY A 330 -30.22 15.99 40.25
C GLY A 330 -29.13 15.23 39.48
N MET A 331 -27.89 15.71 39.53
CA MET A 331 -26.77 15.05 38.85
C MET A 331 -26.35 13.75 39.52
N ALA A 332 -26.39 13.65 40.85
CA ALA A 332 -26.16 12.39 41.53
C ALA A 332 -27.19 11.31 41.10
N ARG A 333 -28.45 11.70 40.88
CA ARG A 333 -29.47 10.76 40.35
C ARG A 333 -29.20 10.38 38.88
N ILE A 334 -28.71 11.30 38.05
CA ILE A 334 -28.36 11.01 36.65
C ILE A 334 -27.08 10.13 36.60
N ILE A 335 -26.09 10.45 37.40
CA ILE A 335 -24.85 9.65 37.49
C ILE A 335 -25.15 8.26 38.08
N ASP A 336 -25.99 8.15 39.11
CA ASP A 336 -26.39 6.85 39.64
C ASP A 336 -27.30 6.10 38.67
N ALA A 337 -28.19 6.75 37.93
CA ALA A 337 -29.00 6.13 36.89
C ALA A 337 -28.11 5.66 35.72
N THR A 338 -27.13 6.47 35.30
CA THR A 338 -26.17 6.11 34.23
C THR A 338 -25.21 5.02 34.73
N ARG A 339 -24.79 5.09 35.99
CA ARG A 339 -23.98 4.04 36.63
C ARG A 339 -24.77 2.73 36.80
N GLN A 340 -26.03 2.82 37.17
CA GLN A 340 -26.91 1.63 37.21
C GLN A 340 -27.22 1.09 35.82
N MET A 341 -27.35 1.95 34.76
CA MET A 341 -27.47 1.48 33.36
C MET A 341 -26.18 0.85 32.85
N LEU A 342 -25.02 1.41 33.16
CA LEU A 342 -23.72 0.90 32.72
C LEU A 342 -23.31 -0.34 33.52
N PHE A 343 -23.64 -0.42 34.82
CA PHE A 343 -23.24 -1.56 35.65
C PHE A 343 -24.33 -2.62 35.83
N LYS A 344 -25.62 -2.35 35.48
CA LYS A 344 -26.66 -3.39 35.39
C LYS A 344 -26.55 -4.26 34.12
N ARG A 345 -25.64 -3.94 33.20
CA ARG A 345 -25.26 -4.82 32.11
C ARG A 345 -23.89 -5.47 32.34
N LYS A 346 -23.52 -5.78 33.56
CA LYS A 346 -22.68 -6.95 33.77
C LYS A 346 -23.60 -8.15 33.51
N LYS A 347 -23.73 -8.56 32.23
CA LYS A 347 -24.09 -9.95 31.94
C LYS A 347 -23.15 -10.76 32.82
N GLU A 348 -23.70 -11.49 33.77
CA GLU A 348 -22.99 -12.59 34.39
C GLU A 348 -22.45 -13.42 33.23
N THR A 349 -21.14 -13.41 33.03
CA THR A 349 -20.52 -14.36 32.14
C THR A 349 -20.96 -15.71 32.67
N PRO A 350 -21.65 -16.53 31.88
CA PRO A 350 -22.03 -17.84 32.33
C PRO A 350 -20.76 -18.51 32.84
N PRO A 351 -20.82 -19.26 33.96
CA PRO A 351 -19.66 -19.94 34.51
C PRO A 351 -18.96 -20.69 33.36
N GLU A 352 -17.63 -20.67 33.36
CA GLU A 352 -16.84 -21.35 32.32
C GLU A 352 -17.26 -22.85 32.36
N PRO A 353 -17.67 -23.41 31.21
CA PRO A 353 -18.16 -24.80 31.20
C PRO A 353 -17.09 -25.77 31.73
N ALA A 354 -17.47 -26.59 32.68
CA ALA A 354 -16.57 -27.45 33.43
C ALA A 354 -15.97 -28.58 32.56
N ASN A 355 -16.60 -28.90 31.41
CA ASN A 355 -16.14 -29.94 30.50
C ASN A 355 -16.39 -29.64 29.04
N VAL A 356 -15.76 -30.40 28.14
CA VAL A 356 -15.85 -30.24 26.68
C VAL A 356 -17.27 -30.41 26.13
N GLU A 357 -18.06 -31.33 26.74
CA GLU A 357 -19.42 -31.61 26.26
C GLU A 357 -20.36 -30.43 26.55
N GLU A 358 -20.20 -29.77 27.69
CA GLU A 358 -20.99 -28.59 28.06
C GLU A 358 -20.62 -27.39 27.18
N MET A 359 -19.31 -27.22 26.86
CA MET A 359 -18.83 -26.21 25.91
C MET A 359 -19.34 -26.49 24.50
N PHE A 360 -19.35 -27.74 24.09
CA PHE A 360 -19.90 -28.18 22.80
C PHE A 360 -21.39 -27.84 22.69
N ALA A 361 -22.18 -28.19 23.68
CA ALA A 361 -23.62 -27.94 23.73
C ALA A 361 -23.93 -26.45 23.66
N ARG A 362 -23.15 -25.63 24.35
CA ARG A 362 -23.27 -24.16 24.33
C ARG A 362 -22.94 -23.59 22.96
N LEU A 363 -21.77 -23.92 22.40
CA LEU A 363 -21.31 -23.39 21.10
C LEU A 363 -22.18 -23.87 19.94
N SER A 364 -22.68 -25.12 19.98
CA SER A 364 -23.64 -25.60 18.98
C SER A 364 -24.97 -24.84 18.99
N LYS A 365 -25.37 -24.31 20.15
CA LYS A 365 -26.58 -23.53 20.30
C LYS A 365 -26.38 -22.06 19.87
N GLU A 366 -25.20 -21.51 20.16
CA GLU A 366 -24.83 -20.13 19.79
C GLU A 366 -24.52 -19.99 18.31
N HIS A 367 -23.98 -21.07 17.67
CA HIS A 367 -23.51 -21.10 16.28
C HIS A 367 -24.04 -22.34 15.54
N PRO A 368 -25.34 -22.39 15.23
CA PRO A 368 -25.94 -23.54 14.55
C PRO A 368 -25.39 -23.79 13.15
N GLU A 369 -24.78 -22.78 12.51
CA GLU A 369 -24.14 -22.84 11.20
C GLU A 369 -22.80 -23.58 11.19
N TRP A 370 -22.19 -23.81 12.34
CA TRP A 370 -20.89 -24.47 12.39
C TRP A 370 -21.01 -26.00 12.19
N ARG A 371 -20.07 -26.56 11.44
CA ARG A 371 -20.04 -28.03 11.24
C ARG A 371 -19.74 -28.75 12.57
N VAL A 372 -20.69 -29.51 13.03
CA VAL A 372 -20.66 -30.24 14.32
C VAL A 372 -19.37 -31.07 14.49
N GLY A 373 -18.93 -31.75 13.42
CA GLY A 373 -17.70 -32.57 13.46
C GLY A 373 -16.43 -31.75 13.68
N LEU A 374 -16.34 -30.56 13.03
CA LEU A 374 -15.20 -29.66 13.18
C LEU A 374 -15.16 -29.03 14.57
N LEU A 375 -16.30 -28.59 15.07
CA LEU A 375 -16.42 -28.01 16.41
C LEU A 375 -15.98 -29.00 17.48
N ARG A 376 -16.45 -30.26 17.42
CA ARG A 376 -16.06 -31.31 18.35
C ARG A 376 -14.57 -31.65 18.29
N TYR A 377 -13.99 -31.65 17.08
CA TYR A 377 -12.55 -31.83 16.89
C TYR A 377 -11.73 -30.74 17.57
N MET A 378 -12.08 -29.46 17.33
CA MET A 378 -11.39 -28.30 17.90
C MET A 378 -11.43 -28.28 19.43
N LEU A 379 -12.58 -28.59 20.03
CA LEU A 379 -12.72 -28.64 21.47
C LEU A 379 -11.89 -29.75 22.11
N ARG A 380 -11.80 -30.93 21.48
CA ARG A 380 -10.93 -32.03 21.95
C ARG A 380 -9.45 -31.69 21.85
N GLN A 381 -9.02 -30.94 20.82
CA GLN A 381 -7.64 -30.49 20.70
C GLN A 381 -7.29 -29.47 21.80
N ARG A 382 -8.21 -28.52 22.10
CA ARG A 382 -8.04 -27.56 23.18
C ARG A 382 -7.90 -28.25 24.54
N GLU A 383 -8.68 -29.27 24.80
CA GLU A 383 -8.58 -30.04 26.04
C GLU A 383 -7.26 -30.80 26.17
N ARG A 384 -6.79 -31.42 25.08
CA ARG A 384 -5.46 -32.04 25.05
C ARG A 384 -4.36 -31.05 25.35
N HIS A 385 -4.44 -29.87 24.74
CA HIS A 385 -3.42 -28.83 24.95
C HIS A 385 -3.43 -28.32 26.39
N ARG A 386 -4.60 -28.15 27.00
CA ARG A 386 -4.72 -27.78 28.41
C ARG A 386 -4.08 -28.81 29.32
N LYS A 387 -4.38 -30.10 29.14
CA LYS A 387 -3.78 -31.19 29.93
C LYS A 387 -2.26 -31.22 29.83
N LEU A 388 -1.70 -30.97 28.63
CA LEU A 388 -0.25 -30.87 28.43
C LEU A 388 0.39 -29.65 29.12
N LEU A 389 -0.37 -28.58 29.38
CA LEU A 389 0.09 -27.42 30.12
C LEU A 389 -0.03 -27.60 31.65
N GLU A 390 -0.98 -28.42 32.10
CA GLU A 390 -1.17 -28.78 33.53
C GLU A 390 -0.17 -29.85 34.03
N GLU A 391 0.45 -30.60 33.09
CA GLU A 391 1.47 -31.63 33.39
C GLU A 391 2.92 -31.10 33.38
N LYS A 392 3.13 -29.81 33.06
CA LYS A 392 4.42 -29.12 33.13
C LYS A 392 4.51 -28.18 34.32
#